data_49e37160151d6889c03288a42ae0eecc
#
_entry.id   49e37160151d6889c03288a42ae0eecc
#
_cell.length_a   1.000
_cell.length_b   1.000
_cell.length_c   1.000
_cell.angle_alpha   90.00
_cell.angle_beta   90.00
_cell.angle_gamma   90.00
#
_symmetry.space_group_name_H-M   'P 1'
#
loop_
_entity.id
_entity.type
_entity.pdbx_description
1 polymer ?
#
loop_
_entity_poly.entity_id
_entity_poly.type
_entity_poly.pdbx_seq_one_letter_code
_entity_poly.pdbx_strand_id
1 'polypeptide(L)'
;MEQLQSYNDVIAYLKKKGRTHHLLIGNGFSIAYDKDIFSYNALSKFIEESDNELTKQVFHVYNTQNFETIMEQLNNMMSVMKLLNAPDNLYKKVSDVSLDLKSKLIDAITAMHPEHVFNIPEEKSQHCYQFLSEYVNNGGQIFSTDYDLLLYWVMMRNRSQHFGDGFGRDADNVGYGKYAPEEGIDFPANVNFRITA
;
A
#
# COMPACT_ATOMS: atom_id res chain seq x y z
N MET A 1 -30.16 5.36 -10.77
CA MET A 1 -28.73 5.43 -10.41
C MET A 1 -28.48 6.83 -9.91
N GLU A 2 -28.06 6.98 -8.64
CA GLU A 2 -27.63 8.30 -8.14
C GLU A 2 -26.41 8.73 -8.95
N GLN A 3 -26.44 9.99 -9.40
CA GLN A 3 -25.36 10.56 -10.18
C GLN A 3 -24.15 10.73 -9.26
N LEU A 4 -23.00 10.12 -9.60
CA LEU A 4 -21.77 10.30 -8.84
C LEU A 4 -21.38 11.77 -8.86
N GLN A 5 -21.07 12.32 -7.68
CA GLN A 5 -20.58 13.68 -7.53
C GLN A 5 -19.11 13.75 -7.96
N SER A 6 -18.72 14.89 -8.54
CA SER A 6 -17.30 15.13 -8.82
C SER A 6 -16.53 15.39 -7.53
N TYR A 7 -15.20 15.20 -7.57
CA TYR A 7 -14.31 15.55 -6.45
C TYR A 7 -14.54 17.00 -5.98
N ASN A 8 -14.59 17.92 -6.93
CA ASN A 8 -14.77 19.35 -6.61
C ASN A 8 -16.12 19.64 -5.94
N ASP A 9 -17.19 18.96 -6.35
CA ASP A 9 -18.52 19.12 -5.75
C ASP A 9 -18.52 18.61 -4.31
N VAL A 10 -17.87 17.46 -4.05
CA VAL A 10 -17.76 16.90 -2.69
C VAL A 10 -16.96 17.82 -1.79
N ILE A 11 -15.81 18.32 -2.23
CA ILE A 11 -14.99 19.25 -1.45
C ILE A 11 -15.73 20.55 -1.17
N ALA A 12 -16.40 21.13 -2.17
CA ALA A 12 -17.22 22.33 -2.00
C ALA A 12 -18.36 22.10 -0.99
N TYR A 13 -19.03 20.94 -1.06
CA TYR A 13 -20.06 20.59 -0.11
C TYR A 13 -19.53 20.47 1.33
N LEU A 14 -18.41 19.80 1.54
CA LEU A 14 -17.79 19.61 2.86
C LEU A 14 -17.35 20.97 3.44
N LYS A 15 -16.72 21.83 2.64
CA LYS A 15 -16.36 23.20 3.02
C LYS A 15 -17.60 24.02 3.44
N LYS A 16 -18.68 23.97 2.66
CA LYS A 16 -19.94 24.66 2.96
C LYS A 16 -20.56 24.19 4.28
N LYS A 17 -20.36 22.92 4.64
CA LYS A 17 -20.86 22.34 5.89
C LYS A 17 -19.91 22.52 7.08
N GLY A 18 -18.76 23.15 6.90
CA GLY A 18 -17.75 23.32 7.94
C GLY A 18 -17.20 21.98 8.46
N ARG A 19 -17.19 20.94 7.61
CA ARG A 19 -16.68 19.61 7.99
C ARG A 19 -15.22 19.47 7.62
N THR A 20 -14.46 18.89 8.53
CA THR A 20 -13.12 18.39 8.24
C THR A 20 -13.22 17.26 7.23
N HIS A 21 -12.34 17.29 6.22
CA HIS A 21 -12.27 16.22 5.22
C HIS A 21 -11.06 15.37 5.48
N HIS A 22 -11.30 14.06 5.46
CA HIS A 22 -10.28 13.04 5.54
C HIS A 22 -10.12 12.38 4.16
N LEU A 23 -8.96 11.82 3.91
CA LEU A 23 -8.64 11.16 2.65
C LEU A 23 -8.37 9.69 2.90
N LEU A 24 -9.02 8.82 2.13
CA LEU A 24 -8.66 7.42 2.01
C LEU A 24 -8.10 7.20 0.60
N ILE A 25 -6.88 6.72 0.52
CA ILE A 25 -6.21 6.37 -0.73
C ILE A 25 -5.93 4.87 -0.79
N GLY A 26 -5.75 4.38 -1.97
CA GLY A 26 -5.30 3.03 -2.28
C GLY A 26 -4.43 3.07 -3.52
N ASN A 27 -4.11 1.93 -4.10
CA ASN A 27 -3.19 1.75 -5.22
C ASN A 27 -3.45 2.71 -6.41
N GLY A 28 -4.67 3.22 -6.56
CA GLY A 28 -4.98 4.25 -7.56
C GLY A 28 -4.18 5.53 -7.41
N PHE A 29 -3.77 5.90 -6.19
CA PHE A 29 -2.90 7.05 -5.94
C PHE A 29 -1.50 6.82 -6.54
N SER A 30 -0.93 5.67 -6.30
CA SER A 30 0.39 5.29 -6.79
C SER A 30 0.39 5.04 -8.31
N ILE A 31 -0.68 4.45 -8.86
CA ILE A 31 -0.87 4.32 -10.31
C ILE A 31 -0.96 5.69 -11.00
N ALA A 32 -1.63 6.66 -10.38
CA ALA A 32 -1.72 8.02 -10.92
C ALA A 32 -0.36 8.73 -10.92
N TYR A 33 0.52 8.39 -9.98
CA TYR A 33 1.89 8.87 -9.95
C TYR A 33 2.73 8.26 -11.08
N ASP A 34 2.73 6.93 -11.19
CA ASP A 34 3.45 6.20 -12.24
C ASP A 34 2.85 4.80 -12.46
N LYS A 35 2.07 4.65 -13.53
CA LYS A 35 1.42 3.38 -13.85
C LYS A 35 2.39 2.28 -14.25
N ASP A 36 3.56 2.63 -14.77
CA ASP A 36 4.54 1.66 -15.25
C ASP A 36 5.29 0.99 -14.10
N ILE A 37 5.24 1.62 -12.91
CA ILE A 37 5.81 1.08 -11.67
C ILE A 37 4.72 0.43 -10.80
N PHE A 38 3.57 1.08 -10.62
CA PHE A 38 2.60 0.74 -9.58
C PHE A 38 1.37 -0.04 -10.09
N SER A 39 1.27 -0.33 -11.40
CA SER A 39 0.14 -1.11 -11.90
C SER A 39 0.33 -2.61 -11.67
N TYR A 40 -0.79 -3.33 -11.56
CA TYR A 40 -0.77 -4.80 -11.51
C TYR A 40 -0.11 -5.43 -12.75
N ASN A 41 -0.22 -4.78 -13.91
CA ASN A 41 0.44 -5.24 -15.13
C ASN A 41 1.98 -5.16 -15.03
N ALA A 42 2.50 -4.16 -14.33
CA ALA A 42 3.94 -4.06 -14.09
C ALA A 42 4.42 -5.24 -13.23
N LEU A 43 3.64 -5.62 -12.22
CA LEU A 43 3.95 -6.75 -11.34
C LEU A 43 3.81 -8.10 -12.04
N SER A 44 2.93 -8.25 -13.03
CA SER A 44 2.65 -9.54 -13.69
C SER A 44 3.88 -10.15 -14.39
N LYS A 45 4.82 -9.32 -14.85
CA LYS A 45 6.07 -9.78 -15.47
C LYS A 45 6.88 -10.69 -14.54
N PHE A 46 6.89 -10.39 -13.24
CA PHE A 46 7.59 -11.20 -12.25
C PHE A 46 6.97 -12.57 -12.03
N ILE A 47 5.65 -12.70 -12.32
CA ILE A 47 4.97 -13.99 -12.29
C ILE A 47 5.39 -14.85 -13.48
N GLU A 48 5.55 -14.26 -14.64
CA GLU A 48 6.02 -14.98 -15.84
C GLU A 48 7.43 -15.54 -15.65
N GLU A 49 8.24 -14.92 -14.80
CA GLU A 49 9.58 -15.33 -14.42
C GLU A 49 9.61 -16.33 -13.26
N SER A 50 8.46 -16.70 -12.69
CA SER A 50 8.40 -17.71 -11.63
C SER A 50 8.81 -19.09 -12.15
N ASP A 51 9.60 -19.84 -11.38
CA ASP A 51 9.92 -21.24 -11.65
C ASP A 51 8.75 -22.17 -11.30
N ASN A 52 7.74 -21.66 -10.60
CA ASN A 52 6.56 -22.44 -10.21
C ASN A 52 5.45 -22.34 -11.26
N GLU A 53 5.33 -23.35 -12.11
CA GLU A 53 4.29 -23.41 -13.14
C GLU A 53 2.87 -23.31 -12.59
N LEU A 54 2.61 -23.82 -11.38
CA LEU A 54 1.29 -23.69 -10.76
C LEU A 54 0.96 -22.23 -10.43
N THR A 55 1.95 -21.43 -10.02
CA THR A 55 1.76 -20.00 -9.79
C THR A 55 1.29 -19.30 -11.07
N LYS A 56 1.91 -19.57 -12.22
CA LYS A 56 1.47 -19.02 -13.50
C LYS A 56 0.06 -19.48 -13.87
N GLN A 57 -0.24 -20.77 -13.73
CA GLN A 57 -1.54 -21.34 -14.07
C GLN A 57 -2.68 -20.76 -13.23
N VAL A 58 -2.44 -20.44 -11.97
CA VAL A 58 -3.45 -19.84 -11.08
C VAL A 58 -3.93 -18.49 -11.61
N PHE A 59 -3.05 -17.65 -12.14
CA PHE A 59 -3.45 -16.37 -12.78
C PHE A 59 -4.35 -16.59 -14.00
N HIS A 60 -4.05 -17.63 -14.82
CA HIS A 60 -4.91 -17.98 -15.94
C HIS A 60 -6.28 -18.50 -15.51
N VAL A 61 -6.34 -19.34 -14.48
CA VAL A 61 -7.59 -19.90 -13.96
C VAL A 61 -8.52 -18.79 -13.46
N TYR A 62 -7.99 -17.82 -12.71
CA TYR A 62 -8.78 -16.71 -12.19
C TYR A 62 -8.97 -15.57 -13.20
N ASN A 63 -8.30 -15.61 -14.34
CA ASN A 63 -8.36 -14.59 -15.39
C ASN A 63 -8.23 -13.16 -14.83
N THR A 64 -7.28 -12.95 -13.95
CA THR A 64 -7.01 -11.67 -13.30
C THR A 64 -5.51 -11.48 -13.10
N GLN A 65 -5.06 -10.24 -13.08
CA GLN A 65 -3.69 -9.86 -12.71
C GLN A 65 -3.64 -9.26 -11.29
N ASN A 66 -4.76 -9.24 -10.58
CA ASN A 66 -4.83 -8.73 -9.23
C ASN A 66 -4.31 -9.78 -8.23
N PHE A 67 -3.12 -9.56 -7.72
CA PHE A 67 -2.44 -10.40 -6.73
C PHE A 67 -3.25 -10.58 -5.45
N GLU A 68 -3.89 -9.51 -4.96
CA GLU A 68 -4.67 -9.53 -3.72
C GLU A 68 -5.84 -10.50 -3.86
N THR A 69 -6.57 -10.41 -4.98
CA THR A 69 -7.66 -11.33 -5.28
C THR A 69 -7.19 -12.77 -5.31
N ILE A 70 -6.04 -13.07 -5.96
CA ILE A 70 -5.51 -14.42 -6.04
C ILE A 70 -5.07 -14.91 -4.66
N MET A 71 -4.37 -14.09 -3.88
CA MET A 71 -3.95 -14.45 -2.53
C MET A 71 -5.14 -14.74 -1.61
N GLU A 72 -6.21 -13.95 -1.71
CA GLU A 72 -7.46 -14.19 -0.99
C GLU A 72 -8.08 -15.54 -1.37
N GLN A 73 -8.17 -15.83 -2.68
CA GLN A 73 -8.73 -17.10 -3.15
C GLN A 73 -7.90 -18.30 -2.70
N LEU A 74 -6.57 -18.22 -2.73
CA LEU A 74 -5.68 -19.26 -2.23
C LEU A 74 -5.87 -19.49 -0.72
N ASN A 75 -6.00 -18.41 0.06
CA ASN A 75 -6.26 -18.51 1.50
C ASN A 75 -7.63 -19.13 1.80
N ASN A 76 -8.65 -18.76 1.05
CA ASN A 76 -9.98 -19.34 1.16
C ASN A 76 -9.95 -20.83 0.80
N MET A 77 -9.26 -21.20 -0.28
CA MET A 77 -9.06 -22.60 -0.69
C MET A 77 -8.37 -23.41 0.42
N MET A 78 -7.28 -22.92 0.99
CA MET A 78 -6.58 -23.59 2.10
C MET A 78 -7.48 -23.78 3.32
N SER A 79 -8.35 -22.80 3.63
CA SER A 79 -9.30 -22.89 4.73
C SER A 79 -10.35 -23.99 4.48
N VAL A 80 -10.89 -24.05 3.27
CA VAL A 80 -11.83 -25.13 2.87
C VAL A 80 -11.16 -26.50 2.88
N MET A 81 -9.91 -26.60 2.39
CA MET A 81 -9.15 -27.85 2.41
C MET A 81 -8.94 -28.39 3.83
N LYS A 82 -8.64 -27.49 4.79
CA LYS A 82 -8.55 -27.89 6.22
C LYS A 82 -9.89 -28.40 6.74
N LEU A 83 -10.98 -27.70 6.44
CA LEU A 83 -12.33 -28.13 6.86
C LEU A 83 -12.71 -29.51 6.33
N LEU A 84 -12.31 -29.82 5.09
CA LEU A 84 -12.60 -31.08 4.42
C LEU A 84 -11.58 -32.19 4.71
N ASN A 85 -10.58 -31.95 5.57
CA ASN A 85 -9.48 -32.87 5.85
C ASN A 85 -8.81 -33.37 4.54
N ALA A 86 -8.55 -32.42 3.63
CA ALA A 86 -7.89 -32.73 2.37
C ALA A 86 -6.49 -33.34 2.60
N PRO A 87 -6.00 -34.17 1.68
CA PRO A 87 -4.67 -34.77 1.80
C PRO A 87 -3.57 -33.70 1.94
N ASP A 88 -2.62 -33.94 2.85
CA ASP A 88 -1.54 -32.98 3.17
C ASP A 88 -0.72 -32.58 1.93
N ASN A 89 -0.51 -33.47 1.00
CA ASN A 89 0.24 -33.20 -0.23
C ASN A 89 -0.49 -32.18 -1.13
N LEU A 90 -1.82 -32.19 -1.12
CA LEU A 90 -2.61 -31.22 -1.89
C LEU A 90 -2.61 -29.85 -1.20
N TYR A 91 -2.82 -29.84 0.12
CA TYR A 91 -2.71 -28.63 0.92
C TYR A 91 -1.34 -27.95 0.74
N LYS A 92 -0.26 -28.75 0.80
CA LYS A 92 1.10 -28.26 0.61
C LYS A 92 1.29 -27.58 -0.75
N LYS A 93 0.79 -28.18 -1.83
CA LYS A 93 0.88 -27.57 -3.17
C LYS A 93 0.25 -26.17 -3.22
N VAL A 94 -0.95 -25.99 -2.64
CA VAL A 94 -1.63 -24.68 -2.60
C VAL A 94 -0.85 -23.70 -1.72
N SER A 95 -0.34 -24.17 -0.59
CA SER A 95 0.51 -23.35 0.30
C SER A 95 1.79 -22.89 -0.39
N ASP A 96 2.46 -23.79 -1.11
CA ASP A 96 3.69 -23.47 -1.85
C ASP A 96 3.43 -22.40 -2.93
N VAL A 97 2.31 -22.48 -3.65
CA VAL A 97 1.89 -21.43 -4.61
C VAL A 97 1.64 -20.09 -3.91
N SER A 98 0.98 -20.12 -2.75
CA SER A 98 0.72 -18.87 -2.00
C SER A 98 1.99 -18.23 -1.50
N LEU A 99 2.97 -19.02 -1.05
CA LEU A 99 4.28 -18.52 -0.60
C LEU A 99 5.12 -17.99 -1.76
N ASP A 100 5.14 -18.71 -2.88
CA ASP A 100 5.84 -18.27 -4.09
C ASP A 100 5.26 -16.95 -4.60
N LEU A 101 3.93 -16.81 -4.65
CA LEU A 101 3.26 -15.59 -5.04
C LEU A 101 3.63 -14.40 -4.14
N LYS A 102 3.69 -14.60 -2.83
CA LYS A 102 4.13 -13.56 -1.88
C LYS A 102 5.58 -13.15 -2.12
N SER A 103 6.46 -14.14 -2.32
CA SER A 103 7.87 -13.87 -2.60
C SER A 103 8.03 -13.05 -3.88
N LYS A 104 7.36 -13.46 -4.96
CA LYS A 104 7.38 -12.74 -6.25
C LYS A 104 6.82 -11.34 -6.16
N LEU A 105 5.78 -11.11 -5.34
CA LEU A 105 5.26 -9.77 -5.10
C LEU A 105 6.30 -8.89 -4.38
N ILE A 106 6.98 -9.42 -3.36
CA ILE A 106 8.05 -8.71 -2.64
C ILE A 106 9.21 -8.39 -3.58
N ASP A 107 9.65 -9.37 -4.38
CA ASP A 107 10.73 -9.20 -5.36
C ASP A 107 10.37 -8.10 -6.37
N ALA A 108 9.13 -8.12 -6.88
CA ALA A 108 8.62 -7.12 -7.82
C ALA A 108 8.60 -5.71 -7.21
N ILE A 109 8.08 -5.57 -6.00
CA ILE A 109 8.05 -4.30 -5.28
C ILE A 109 9.49 -3.79 -5.06
N THR A 110 10.38 -4.66 -4.59
CA THR A 110 11.78 -4.30 -4.33
C THR A 110 12.52 -3.88 -5.60
N ALA A 111 12.26 -4.55 -6.72
CA ALA A 111 12.92 -4.25 -7.98
C ALA A 111 12.40 -2.99 -8.68
N MET A 112 11.11 -2.68 -8.53
CA MET A 112 10.47 -1.58 -9.27
C MET A 112 10.29 -0.32 -8.45
N HIS A 113 10.06 -0.45 -7.15
CA HIS A 113 9.82 0.72 -6.31
C HIS A 113 11.13 1.44 -5.98
N PRO A 114 11.11 2.77 -5.86
CA PRO A 114 12.30 3.51 -5.48
C PRO A 114 12.86 3.03 -4.15
N GLU A 115 14.15 2.67 -4.13
CA GLU A 115 14.82 2.23 -2.89
C GLU A 115 14.95 3.36 -1.86
N HIS A 116 15.02 4.60 -2.35
CA HIS A 116 15.23 5.77 -1.52
C HIS A 116 14.32 6.93 -1.90
N VAL A 117 13.96 7.74 -0.91
CA VAL A 117 13.15 8.95 -1.08
C VAL A 117 13.68 9.90 -2.17
N PHE A 118 14.98 9.93 -2.40
CA PHE A 118 15.61 10.79 -3.41
C PHE A 118 15.46 10.29 -4.84
N ASN A 119 15.07 9.05 -5.04
CA ASN A 119 14.79 8.49 -6.36
C ASN A 119 13.45 8.98 -6.93
N ILE A 120 12.60 9.55 -6.09
CA ILE A 120 11.34 10.16 -6.53
C ILE A 120 11.64 11.55 -7.10
N PRO A 121 11.27 11.85 -8.36
CA PRO A 121 11.45 13.17 -8.95
C PRO A 121 10.79 14.26 -8.10
N GLU A 122 11.50 15.36 -7.87
CA GLU A 122 11.04 16.43 -6.97
C GLU A 122 9.71 17.03 -7.40
N GLU A 123 9.56 17.32 -8.70
CA GLU A 123 8.34 17.90 -9.25
C GLU A 123 7.11 17.00 -9.03
N LYS A 124 7.23 15.70 -9.32
CA LYS A 124 6.15 14.74 -9.09
C LYS A 124 5.82 14.63 -7.60
N SER A 125 6.85 14.59 -6.76
CA SER A 125 6.70 14.54 -5.30
C SER A 125 5.98 15.79 -4.78
N GLN A 126 6.32 16.96 -5.26
CA GLN A 126 5.68 18.21 -4.87
C GLN A 126 4.19 18.25 -5.26
N HIS A 127 3.83 17.81 -6.46
CA HIS A 127 2.43 17.73 -6.89
C HIS A 127 1.61 16.80 -5.98
N CYS A 128 2.14 15.60 -5.69
CA CYS A 128 1.49 14.70 -4.74
C CYS A 128 1.37 15.33 -3.35
N TYR A 129 2.42 15.96 -2.87
CA TYR A 129 2.43 16.60 -1.55
C TYR A 129 1.43 17.77 -1.46
N GLN A 130 1.30 18.59 -2.50
CA GLN A 130 0.32 19.66 -2.54
C GLN A 130 -1.10 19.13 -2.38
N PHE A 131 -1.44 18.04 -3.12
CA PHE A 131 -2.73 17.37 -3.00
C PHE A 131 -2.97 16.86 -1.57
N LEU A 132 -2.01 16.16 -0.98
CA LEU A 132 -2.11 15.61 0.37
C LEU A 132 -2.21 16.72 1.44
N SER A 133 -1.48 17.82 1.24
CA SER A 133 -1.45 18.95 2.16
C SER A 133 -2.81 19.66 2.30
N GLU A 134 -3.67 19.62 1.28
CA GLU A 134 -5.02 20.17 1.37
C GLU A 134 -5.84 19.52 2.49
N TYR A 135 -5.57 18.26 2.79
CA TYR A 135 -6.27 17.53 3.86
C TYR A 135 -5.64 17.80 5.23
N VAL A 136 -4.33 17.59 5.35
CA VAL A 136 -3.64 17.71 6.65
C VAL A 136 -3.61 19.14 7.18
N ASN A 137 -3.45 20.15 6.32
CA ASN A 137 -3.46 21.55 6.71
C ASN A 137 -4.83 22.02 7.23
N ASN A 138 -5.90 21.32 6.88
CA ASN A 138 -7.25 21.58 7.34
C ASN A 138 -7.68 20.68 8.53
N GLY A 139 -6.72 20.06 9.20
CA GLY A 139 -6.98 19.17 10.35
C GLY A 139 -7.52 17.80 9.95
N GLY A 140 -7.47 17.45 8.66
CA GLY A 140 -7.85 16.14 8.18
C GLY A 140 -6.76 15.09 8.42
N GLN A 141 -7.12 13.85 8.18
CA GLN A 141 -6.23 12.68 8.26
C GLN A 141 -6.21 11.97 6.92
N ILE A 142 -5.10 11.33 6.62
CA ILE A 142 -4.93 10.50 5.43
C ILE A 142 -4.78 9.06 5.88
N PHE A 143 -5.57 8.18 5.27
CA PHE A 143 -5.51 6.74 5.45
C PHE A 143 -5.09 6.11 4.13
N SER A 144 -4.29 5.08 4.18
CA SER A 144 -3.88 4.31 3.01
C SER A 144 -4.16 2.83 3.21
N THR A 145 -4.66 2.19 2.14
CA THR A 145 -4.71 0.74 2.01
C THR A 145 -3.62 0.22 1.09
N ASP A 146 -2.71 1.10 0.67
CA ASP A 146 -1.59 0.76 -0.18
C ASP A 146 -0.52 -0.01 0.58
N TYR A 147 0.10 -0.95 -0.11
CA TYR A 147 1.24 -1.72 0.39
C TYR A 147 2.59 -1.14 -0.08
N ASP A 148 2.57 -0.12 -0.94
CA ASP A 148 3.78 0.56 -1.38
C ASP A 148 4.18 1.72 -0.45
N LEU A 149 5.39 2.23 -0.66
CA LEU A 149 5.97 3.28 0.17
C LEU A 149 5.88 4.69 -0.45
N LEU A 150 5.14 4.86 -1.57
CA LEU A 150 5.09 6.15 -2.26
C LEU A 150 4.61 7.28 -1.35
N LEU A 151 3.51 7.06 -0.62
CA LEU A 151 2.98 8.02 0.33
C LEU A 151 4.03 8.42 1.36
N TYR A 152 4.74 7.44 1.92
CA TYR A 152 5.83 7.67 2.87
C TYR A 152 6.96 8.51 2.24
N TRP A 153 7.41 8.12 1.05
CA TRP A 153 8.47 8.84 0.34
C TRP A 153 8.09 10.29 0.01
N VAL A 154 6.84 10.52 -0.44
CA VAL A 154 6.33 11.87 -0.73
C VAL A 154 6.37 12.75 0.52
N MET A 155 5.89 12.24 1.65
CA MET A 155 5.85 12.99 2.90
C MET A 155 7.25 13.26 3.44
N MET A 156 8.16 12.29 3.39
CA MET A 156 9.55 12.43 3.83
C MET A 156 10.33 13.42 2.98
N ARG A 157 10.19 13.36 1.64
CA ARG A 157 10.89 14.26 0.72
C ARG A 157 10.53 15.71 0.95
N ASN A 158 9.26 15.97 1.23
CA ASN A 158 8.75 17.31 1.46
C ASN A 158 8.89 17.79 2.91
N ARG A 159 9.57 17.03 3.76
CA ARG A 159 9.84 17.37 5.17
C ARG A 159 8.59 17.85 5.92
N SER A 160 7.47 17.17 5.72
CA SER A 160 6.21 17.55 6.32
C SER A 160 6.30 17.53 7.85
N GLN A 161 5.99 18.64 8.51
CA GLN A 161 5.89 18.73 9.96
C GLN A 161 4.65 18.01 10.52
N HIS A 162 3.71 17.66 9.65
CA HIS A 162 2.46 16.98 10.01
C HIS A 162 2.55 15.46 9.83
N PHE A 163 3.75 14.96 9.53
CA PHE A 163 3.98 13.55 9.28
C PHE A 163 4.66 12.87 10.46
N GLY A 164 4.06 11.80 10.93
CA GLY A 164 4.65 10.86 11.87
C GLY A 164 4.42 9.44 11.38
N ASP A 165 5.49 8.70 11.21
CA ASP A 165 5.45 7.31 10.72
C ASP A 165 5.14 6.30 11.83
N GLY A 166 5.07 6.75 13.07
CA GLY A 166 4.81 5.89 14.23
C GLY A 166 5.97 5.01 14.68
N PHE A 167 7.12 5.08 14.00
CA PHE A 167 8.29 4.26 14.37
C PHE A 167 9.18 4.92 15.42
N GLY A 168 8.86 6.11 15.89
CA GLY A 168 9.65 6.86 16.86
C GLY A 168 11.09 7.11 16.37
N ARG A 169 11.53 8.34 16.42
CA ARG A 169 12.94 8.66 16.21
C ARG A 169 13.44 9.25 17.49
N ASP A 170 14.28 8.50 18.19
CA ASP A 170 15.03 9.06 19.29
C ASP A 170 15.97 10.14 18.71
N ALA A 171 15.78 11.38 19.10
CA ALA A 171 16.54 12.52 18.59
C ALA A 171 18.06 12.36 18.87
N ASP A 172 18.42 11.53 19.82
CA ASP A 172 19.81 11.28 20.25
C ASP A 172 20.46 10.06 19.59
N ASN A 173 19.69 9.22 18.89
CA ASN A 173 20.20 8.05 18.19
C ASN A 173 20.11 8.22 16.67
N VAL A 174 21.18 8.70 16.06
CA VAL A 174 21.37 8.76 14.60
C VAL A 174 21.59 7.35 13.99
N GLY A 175 21.32 6.30 14.73
CA GLY A 175 21.29 4.92 14.29
C GLY A 175 19.85 4.44 14.19
N TYR A 176 19.53 3.71 13.14
CA TYR A 176 18.25 3.05 12.94
C TYR A 176 17.71 2.51 14.27
N GLY A 177 16.71 3.20 14.83
CA GLY A 177 16.09 2.81 16.09
C GLY A 177 15.59 1.39 15.98
N LYS A 178 15.93 0.55 16.93
CA LYS A 178 15.34 -0.77 17.05
C LYS A 178 13.86 -0.55 17.35
N TYR A 179 13.02 -1.01 16.46
CA TYR A 179 11.59 -1.13 16.74
C TYR A 179 11.41 -2.01 17.98
N ALA A 180 10.93 -1.42 19.06
CA ALA A 180 10.56 -2.15 20.28
C ALA A 180 9.02 -2.16 20.37
N PRO A 181 8.37 -3.21 19.87
CA PRO A 181 6.91 -3.30 19.85
C PRO A 181 6.28 -3.28 21.25
N GLU A 182 7.09 -3.53 22.28
CA GLU A 182 6.68 -3.63 23.67
C GLU A 182 6.52 -2.25 24.37
N GLU A 183 7.12 -1.20 23.81
CA GLU A 183 7.11 0.14 24.42
C GLU A 183 5.94 1.01 23.97
N GLY A 184 5.10 0.51 23.07
CA GLY A 184 4.02 1.29 22.46
C GLY A 184 4.54 2.33 21.46
N ILE A 185 3.68 2.70 20.53
CA ILE A 185 3.97 3.73 19.54
C ILE A 185 3.46 5.05 20.11
N ASP A 186 4.36 5.90 20.62
CA ASP A 186 4.02 7.25 21.03
C ASP A 186 3.98 8.16 19.79
N PHE A 187 2.77 8.54 19.40
CA PHE A 187 2.58 9.57 18.38
C PHE A 187 2.66 10.95 19.04
N PRO A 188 3.49 11.87 18.54
CA PRO A 188 3.45 13.24 19.00
C PRO A 188 2.02 13.80 18.93
N ALA A 189 1.58 14.50 19.95
CA ALA A 189 0.19 14.98 20.10
C ALA A 189 -0.33 15.83 18.91
N ASN A 190 0.56 16.32 18.06
CA ASN A 190 0.27 17.20 16.93
C ASN A 190 0.38 16.52 15.56
N VAL A 191 0.50 15.21 15.49
CA VAL A 191 0.62 14.52 14.20
C VAL A 191 -0.76 14.21 13.65
N ASN A 192 -1.11 14.86 12.54
CA ASN A 192 -2.38 14.67 11.84
C ASN A 192 -2.34 13.50 10.83
N PHE A 193 -1.26 12.76 10.78
CA PHE A 193 -1.06 11.67 9.83
C PHE A 193 -0.70 10.38 10.57
N ARG A 194 -1.42 9.31 10.29
CA ARG A 194 -1.16 7.96 10.80
C ARG A 194 -1.14 7.00 9.62
N ILE A 195 -0.06 6.23 9.49
CA ILE A 195 -0.06 5.04 8.66
C ILE A 195 -0.59 3.91 9.56
N THR A 196 -1.77 3.39 9.22
CA THR A 196 -2.26 2.14 9.81
C THR A 196 -2.06 1.07 8.73
N ALA A 197 -1.14 0.14 9.01
CA ALA A 197 -0.95 -1.06 8.22
C ALA A 197 -2.08 -2.06 8.49
#